data_bd490d106c712d20811b568f6f326a52
#
_entry.id   bd490d106c712d20811b568f6f326a52
#
_cell.length_a   1.000
_cell.length_b   1.000
_cell.length_c   1.000
_cell.angle_alpha   90.00
_cell.angle_beta   90.00
_cell.angle_gamma   90.00
#
_symmetry.space_group_name_H-M   'P 1'
#
loop_
_entity.id
_entity.type
_entity.pdbx_description
1 polymer ?
#
loop_
_entity_poly.entity_id
_entity_poly.type
_entity_poly.pdbx_seq_one_letter_code
_entity_poly.pdbx_strand_id
1 'polypeptide(L)'
;MHKRINWIVIALVLILALAVPVGAAPVDTPDDDSLNVVRFATFNASLNRNSAGQLVTDLSTPGNAQAQTVAEIIQRVRPDVLLINEFDFVAGGVAAELFQDNYLSVSQNGAEPIEYPYFFVAPSNTGIPSGFDLNNDGVIGGPDDAFGFGFFPGQFGMAVYSRYPIDEEGIRTFQEFLWKDMPGALLPDDPGTPEPADWYSPEELDVFRLSSKSHWDIPIQIGNKVVHFLVSHPTPPVFDGPEDRNGTRNFDEIRLWADYISPGKASRYIYDDDGQYGGLEPGALFVIAGDQNSDPLDGDSIPGSIQQLIEHPLVNTKLTPSSEGAVEAAALQGRANLTHRSDPAFDTADFSDTAPGNLRADYVLPRKTLQIVDAAVFWPVQADPLFRLVGVFPFPSSDHRLVWVDVRVPGLNLQQAPVEP
;
A
#
# COMPACT_ATOMS: atom_id res chain seq x y z
N MET A 1 -48.61 53.47 -82.76
CA MET A 1 -48.42 52.98 -81.40
C MET A 1 -47.77 51.63 -81.46
N HIS A 2 -46.45 51.56 -81.34
CA HIS A 2 -45.68 50.32 -81.44
C HIS A 2 -45.06 50.05 -80.11
N LYS A 3 -45.48 49.01 -79.44
CA LYS A 3 -44.82 48.50 -78.19
C LYS A 3 -43.66 47.63 -78.60
N ARG A 4 -42.47 47.97 -78.15
CA ARG A 4 -41.25 47.14 -78.25
C ARG A 4 -41.21 46.20 -77.11
N ILE A 5 -41.05 44.88 -77.34
CA ILE A 5 -40.85 43.83 -76.38
C ILE A 5 -39.35 43.61 -76.26
N ASN A 6 -38.80 43.85 -75.06
CA ASN A 6 -37.40 43.53 -74.74
C ASN A 6 -37.28 42.08 -74.29
N TRP A 7 -36.46 41.35 -74.99
CA TRP A 7 -36.06 39.99 -74.55
C TRP A 7 -34.86 40.10 -73.64
N ILE A 8 -35.00 39.62 -72.43
CA ILE A 8 -33.87 39.44 -71.45
C ILE A 8 -33.38 38.03 -71.65
N VAL A 9 -32.13 37.84 -72.04
CA VAL A 9 -31.45 36.59 -72.13
C VAL A 9 -30.85 36.36 -70.77
N ILE A 10 -31.34 35.32 -70.01
CA ILE A 10 -30.75 34.89 -68.77
C ILE A 10 -29.70 33.83 -69.13
N ALA A 11 -28.43 34.16 -68.92
CA ALA A 11 -27.32 33.20 -68.99
C ALA A 11 -27.25 32.38 -67.71
N LEU A 12 -27.53 31.10 -67.82
CA LEU A 12 -27.38 30.16 -66.72
C LEU A 12 -25.89 29.73 -66.56
N VAL A 13 -25.20 30.22 -65.53
CA VAL A 13 -23.85 29.83 -65.26
C VAL A 13 -23.94 28.52 -64.39
N LEU A 14 -23.57 27.40 -64.98
CA LEU A 14 -23.43 26.13 -64.29
C LEU A 14 -22.11 26.13 -63.47
N ILE A 15 -22.18 26.29 -62.18
CA ILE A 15 -21.02 26.10 -61.29
C ILE A 15 -20.91 24.62 -61.01
N LEU A 16 -19.92 23.94 -61.57
CA LEU A 16 -19.51 22.58 -61.21
C LEU A 16 -18.75 22.64 -59.86
N ALA A 17 -19.41 22.28 -58.78
CA ALA A 17 -18.75 22.07 -57.50
C ALA A 17 -17.96 20.76 -57.52
N LEU A 18 -16.65 20.86 -57.65
CA LEU A 18 -15.73 19.74 -57.37
C LEU A 18 -15.80 19.43 -55.92
N ALA A 19 -16.44 18.31 -55.55
CA ALA A 19 -16.38 17.76 -54.22
C ALA A 19 -14.96 17.21 -53.98
N VAL A 20 -14.16 17.93 -53.21
CA VAL A 20 -12.90 17.43 -52.65
C VAL A 20 -13.30 16.41 -51.56
N PRO A 21 -12.81 15.14 -51.61
CA PRO A 21 -13.05 14.24 -50.50
C PRO A 21 -12.36 14.82 -49.24
N VAL A 22 -13.15 15.17 -48.26
CA VAL A 22 -12.66 15.45 -46.91
C VAL A 22 -12.09 14.13 -46.42
N GLY A 23 -10.77 14.00 -46.42
CA GLY A 23 -10.09 12.90 -45.75
C GLY A 23 -10.57 12.86 -44.29
N ALA A 24 -11.06 11.71 -43.87
CA ALA A 24 -11.34 11.47 -42.47
C ALA A 24 -10.08 11.85 -41.67
N ALA A 25 -10.22 12.76 -40.70
CA ALA A 25 -9.16 13.01 -39.74
C ALA A 25 -8.72 11.66 -39.16
N PRO A 26 -7.42 11.43 -38.93
CA PRO A 26 -6.99 10.23 -38.26
C PRO A 26 -7.78 10.20 -36.95
N VAL A 27 -8.46 9.08 -36.69
CA VAL A 27 -8.99 8.75 -35.36
C VAL A 27 -7.75 8.71 -34.51
N ASP A 28 -7.62 9.63 -33.55
CA ASP A 28 -6.62 9.54 -32.50
C ASP A 28 -6.84 8.16 -31.85
N THR A 29 -6.06 7.18 -32.26
CA THR A 29 -5.89 5.97 -31.47
C THR A 29 -5.32 6.47 -30.15
N PRO A 30 -5.90 6.12 -28.99
CA PRO A 30 -5.29 6.43 -27.70
C PRO A 30 -3.81 6.05 -27.80
N ASP A 31 -2.92 6.95 -27.39
CA ASP A 31 -1.48 6.67 -27.37
C ASP A 31 -1.29 5.29 -26.78
N ASP A 32 -0.67 4.38 -27.52
CA ASP A 32 -0.36 3.00 -27.13
C ASP A 32 0.43 2.94 -25.80
N ASP A 33 1.00 4.06 -25.39
CA ASP A 33 1.70 4.33 -24.14
C ASP A 33 0.82 4.28 -22.88
N SER A 34 -0.48 4.55 -22.96
CA SER A 34 -1.40 4.49 -21.81
C SER A 34 -1.76 3.05 -21.40
N LEU A 35 -1.61 2.11 -22.32
CA LEU A 35 -1.94 0.69 -22.10
C LEU A 35 -0.90 -0.05 -21.25
N ASN A 36 0.26 0.54 -20.97
CA ASN A 36 1.36 -0.09 -20.27
C ASN A 36 1.61 0.47 -18.85
N VAL A 37 0.66 1.25 -18.33
CA VAL A 37 0.74 1.86 -17.00
C VAL A 37 -0.13 1.07 -16.03
N VAL A 38 0.42 0.74 -14.87
CA VAL A 38 -0.25 0.01 -13.81
C VAL A 38 -0.15 0.81 -12.51
N ARG A 39 -1.28 1.01 -11.84
CA ARG A 39 -1.37 1.71 -10.56
C ARG A 39 -1.28 0.74 -9.40
N PHE A 40 -0.21 0.87 -8.63
CA PHE A 40 -0.04 0.19 -7.34
C PHE A 40 -0.38 1.15 -6.21
N ALA A 41 -1.07 0.65 -5.19
CA ALA A 41 -1.45 1.45 -4.04
C ALA A 41 -1.34 0.68 -2.72
N THR A 42 -1.19 1.45 -1.63
CA THR A 42 -1.35 0.98 -0.26
C THR A 42 -2.30 1.89 0.51
N PHE A 43 -3.07 1.31 1.41
CA PHE A 43 -3.97 2.04 2.30
C PHE A 43 -4.08 1.34 3.65
N ASN A 44 -3.52 1.92 4.70
CA ASN A 44 -3.92 1.54 6.05
C ASN A 44 -5.33 2.12 6.27
N ALA A 45 -6.34 1.25 6.18
CA ALA A 45 -7.74 1.65 6.15
C ALA A 45 -8.42 1.59 7.52
N SER A 46 -7.68 1.22 8.59
CA SER A 46 -8.21 1.03 9.95
C SER A 46 -9.49 0.18 9.97
N LEU A 47 -9.55 -0.86 9.12
CA LEU A 47 -10.67 -1.82 9.07
C LEU A 47 -10.49 -2.96 10.08
N ASN A 48 -9.68 -2.74 11.10
CA ASN A 48 -9.62 -3.60 12.29
C ASN A 48 -10.85 -3.38 13.19
N ARG A 49 -11.12 -4.34 14.05
CA ARG A 49 -12.22 -4.30 15.01
C ARG A 49 -11.77 -4.70 16.42
N ASN A 50 -12.60 -4.37 17.40
CA ASN A 50 -12.31 -4.66 18.82
C ASN A 50 -12.55 -6.12 19.21
N SER A 51 -13.18 -6.92 18.35
CA SER A 51 -13.49 -8.33 18.63
C SER A 51 -13.46 -9.18 17.36
N ALA A 52 -13.02 -10.41 17.53
CA ALA A 52 -12.94 -11.39 16.45
C ALA A 52 -14.29 -11.57 15.74
N GLY A 53 -14.27 -11.57 14.38
CA GLY A 53 -15.45 -11.74 13.56
C GLY A 53 -16.34 -10.50 13.42
N GLN A 54 -16.06 -9.40 14.13
CA GLN A 54 -16.83 -8.18 14.03
C GLN A 54 -16.74 -7.56 12.63
N LEU A 55 -15.57 -7.61 11.98
CA LEU A 55 -15.42 -7.10 10.62
C LEU A 55 -16.34 -7.85 9.63
N VAL A 56 -16.42 -9.17 9.72
CA VAL A 56 -17.36 -9.96 8.89
C VAL A 56 -18.81 -9.51 9.13
N THR A 57 -19.18 -9.31 10.40
CA THR A 57 -20.53 -8.81 10.75
C THR A 57 -20.79 -7.44 10.12
N ASP A 58 -19.84 -6.52 10.23
CA ASP A 58 -19.95 -5.15 9.72
C ASP A 58 -20.01 -5.10 8.18
N LEU A 59 -19.29 -5.99 7.52
CA LEU A 59 -19.22 -6.06 6.05
C LEU A 59 -20.33 -6.90 5.43
N SER A 60 -21.09 -7.70 6.22
CA SER A 60 -22.15 -8.59 5.70
C SER A 60 -23.33 -7.86 5.07
N THR A 61 -23.45 -6.55 5.31
CA THR A 61 -24.44 -5.67 4.68
C THR A 61 -23.77 -4.37 4.23
N PRO A 62 -24.26 -3.68 3.17
CA PRO A 62 -23.58 -2.49 2.62
C PRO A 62 -23.78 -1.21 3.47
N GLY A 63 -24.03 -1.34 4.77
CA GLY A 63 -24.43 -0.23 5.65
C GLY A 63 -23.35 0.35 6.56
N ASN A 64 -22.14 -0.23 6.59
CA ASN A 64 -21.06 0.29 7.45
C ASN A 64 -20.47 1.57 6.87
N ALA A 65 -20.59 2.70 7.60
CA ALA A 65 -20.21 4.02 7.10
C ALA A 65 -18.70 4.15 6.81
N GLN A 66 -17.84 3.57 7.65
CA GLN A 66 -16.40 3.58 7.43
C GLN A 66 -16.04 2.78 6.18
N ALA A 67 -16.56 1.57 6.02
CA ALA A 67 -16.30 0.73 4.86
C ALA A 67 -16.79 1.38 3.56
N GLN A 68 -17.93 2.10 3.57
CA GLN A 68 -18.41 2.91 2.44
C GLN A 68 -17.41 4.02 2.10
N THR A 69 -16.88 4.72 3.10
CA THR A 69 -15.92 5.82 2.91
C THR A 69 -14.60 5.30 2.34
N VAL A 70 -14.07 4.19 2.89
CA VAL A 70 -12.86 3.51 2.41
C VAL A 70 -13.05 3.05 0.96
N ALA A 71 -14.18 2.41 0.65
CA ALA A 71 -14.50 1.96 -0.70
C ALA A 71 -14.63 3.14 -1.68
N GLU A 72 -15.22 4.27 -1.28
CA GLU A 72 -15.31 5.46 -2.13
C GLU A 72 -13.91 6.00 -2.47
N ILE A 73 -12.98 6.06 -1.50
CA ILE A 73 -11.59 6.46 -1.75
C ILE A 73 -10.96 5.55 -2.80
N ILE A 74 -11.07 4.24 -2.62
CA ILE A 74 -10.51 3.23 -3.54
C ILE A 74 -11.15 3.37 -4.94
N GLN A 75 -12.46 3.54 -5.03
CA GLN A 75 -13.18 3.73 -6.29
C GLN A 75 -12.76 5.01 -7.03
N ARG A 76 -12.40 6.09 -6.32
CA ARG A 76 -11.93 7.33 -6.93
C ARG A 76 -10.49 7.27 -7.38
N VAL A 77 -9.62 6.60 -6.61
CA VAL A 77 -8.21 6.44 -6.95
C VAL A 77 -8.00 5.37 -8.04
N ARG A 78 -8.84 4.30 -8.03
CA ARG A 78 -8.84 3.20 -9.01
C ARG A 78 -7.49 2.48 -9.14
N PRO A 79 -6.90 1.97 -8.06
CA PRO A 79 -5.69 1.17 -8.17
C PRO A 79 -5.93 -0.13 -8.94
N ASP A 80 -4.93 -0.59 -9.68
CA ASP A 80 -4.97 -1.90 -10.34
C ASP A 80 -4.55 -3.01 -9.39
N VAL A 81 -3.61 -2.71 -8.48
CA VAL A 81 -3.15 -3.58 -7.40
C VAL A 81 -3.14 -2.78 -6.11
N LEU A 82 -3.78 -3.27 -5.07
CA LEU A 82 -4.01 -2.57 -3.81
C LEU A 82 -3.65 -3.44 -2.62
N LEU A 83 -2.85 -2.90 -1.71
CA LEU A 83 -2.71 -3.41 -0.34
C LEU A 83 -3.61 -2.62 0.60
N ILE A 84 -4.36 -3.31 1.44
CA ILE A 84 -5.05 -2.75 2.60
C ILE A 84 -4.36 -3.26 3.87
N ASN A 85 -3.81 -2.36 4.66
CA ASN A 85 -3.32 -2.64 6.01
C ASN A 85 -4.43 -2.44 7.04
N GLU A 86 -4.30 -3.08 8.19
CA GLU A 86 -5.28 -3.09 9.28
C GLU A 86 -6.67 -3.61 8.86
N PHE A 87 -6.67 -4.66 8.08
CA PHE A 87 -7.83 -5.42 7.68
C PHE A 87 -7.83 -6.75 8.45
N ASP A 88 -8.77 -6.95 9.37
CA ASP A 88 -8.81 -8.15 10.20
C ASP A 88 -8.84 -9.42 9.35
N PHE A 89 -7.87 -10.30 9.58
CA PHE A 89 -7.82 -11.59 8.89
C PHE A 89 -8.91 -12.52 9.42
N VAL A 90 -9.66 -13.10 8.49
CA VAL A 90 -10.61 -14.18 8.74
C VAL A 90 -10.32 -15.33 7.78
N ALA A 91 -10.16 -16.53 8.33
CA ALA A 91 -9.87 -17.71 7.53
C ALA A 91 -10.90 -17.91 6.41
N GLY A 92 -10.41 -18.28 5.22
CA GLY A 92 -11.22 -18.45 4.01
C GLY A 92 -11.51 -17.13 3.27
N GLY A 93 -10.95 -15.98 3.72
CA GLY A 93 -11.05 -14.71 2.98
C GLY A 93 -12.42 -14.04 3.03
N VAL A 94 -13.35 -14.51 3.87
CA VAL A 94 -14.76 -14.06 3.90
C VAL A 94 -14.90 -12.55 4.06
N ALA A 95 -14.07 -11.92 4.90
CA ALA A 95 -14.11 -10.46 5.05
C ALA A 95 -13.71 -9.73 3.76
N ALA A 96 -12.71 -10.25 3.04
CA ALA A 96 -12.26 -9.67 1.78
C ALA A 96 -13.33 -9.83 0.68
N GLU A 97 -13.98 -10.99 0.57
CA GLU A 97 -15.09 -11.20 -0.35
C GLU A 97 -16.25 -10.26 -0.05
N LEU A 98 -16.66 -10.14 1.21
CA LEU A 98 -17.75 -9.24 1.60
C LEU A 98 -17.43 -7.76 1.33
N PHE A 99 -16.18 -7.33 1.52
CA PHE A 99 -15.78 -5.97 1.18
C PHE A 99 -15.82 -5.73 -0.32
N GLN A 100 -15.37 -6.72 -1.14
CA GLN A 100 -15.51 -6.66 -2.59
C GLN A 100 -16.97 -6.54 -3.00
N ASP A 101 -17.81 -7.48 -2.55
CA ASP A 101 -19.18 -7.63 -3.05
C ASP A 101 -20.11 -6.52 -2.59
N ASN A 102 -20.02 -6.12 -1.30
CA ASN A 102 -20.96 -5.19 -0.69
C ASN A 102 -20.53 -3.72 -0.75
N TYR A 103 -19.23 -3.44 -1.05
CA TYR A 103 -18.70 -2.08 -1.03
C TYR A 103 -17.96 -1.68 -2.30
N LEU A 104 -16.97 -2.45 -2.74
CA LEU A 104 -16.15 -2.08 -3.91
C LEU A 104 -16.92 -2.23 -5.22
N SER A 105 -17.76 -3.28 -5.35
CA SER A 105 -18.63 -3.52 -6.53
C SER A 105 -19.92 -2.67 -6.52
N VAL A 106 -20.13 -1.89 -5.45
CA VAL A 106 -21.30 -1.02 -5.29
C VAL A 106 -20.86 0.44 -5.33
N SER A 107 -21.47 1.25 -6.21
CA SER A 107 -21.15 2.68 -6.33
C SER A 107 -21.32 3.41 -4.99
N GLN A 108 -20.27 4.07 -4.54
CA GLN A 108 -20.28 4.91 -3.34
C GLN A 108 -20.35 6.40 -3.73
N ASN A 109 -21.45 7.07 -3.37
CA ASN A 109 -21.66 8.50 -3.66
C ASN A 109 -21.36 8.92 -5.10
N GLY A 110 -21.73 8.07 -6.07
CA GLY A 110 -21.54 8.30 -7.49
C GLY A 110 -20.11 8.02 -8.01
N ALA A 111 -19.20 7.49 -7.17
CA ALA A 111 -17.96 6.91 -7.65
C ALA A 111 -18.25 5.61 -8.40
N GLU A 112 -17.51 5.37 -9.48
CA GLU A 112 -17.66 4.17 -10.31
C GLU A 112 -17.24 2.93 -9.52
N PRO A 113 -18.04 1.84 -9.49
CA PRO A 113 -17.63 0.58 -8.89
C PRO A 113 -16.27 0.09 -9.39
N ILE A 114 -15.57 -0.65 -8.55
CA ILE A 114 -14.33 -1.29 -8.93
C ILE A 114 -14.37 -2.77 -8.56
N GLU A 115 -13.91 -3.62 -9.47
CA GLU A 115 -13.88 -5.06 -9.26
C GLU A 115 -12.44 -5.56 -9.29
N TYR A 116 -12.13 -6.39 -8.29
CA TYR A 116 -10.88 -7.12 -8.20
C TYR A 116 -11.20 -8.62 -8.26
N PRO A 117 -11.02 -9.25 -9.42
CA PRO A 117 -11.26 -10.68 -9.56
C PRO A 117 -10.35 -11.55 -8.69
N TYR A 118 -9.24 -10.98 -8.22
CA TYR A 118 -8.23 -11.69 -7.45
C TYR A 118 -7.97 -10.96 -6.15
N PHE A 119 -7.84 -11.71 -5.06
CA PHE A 119 -7.38 -11.18 -3.78
C PHE A 119 -6.55 -12.22 -3.04
N PHE A 120 -5.73 -11.77 -2.11
CA PHE A 120 -4.94 -12.63 -1.23
C PHE A 120 -5.03 -12.12 0.21
N VAL A 121 -5.26 -13.05 1.12
CA VAL A 121 -5.18 -12.86 2.58
C VAL A 121 -4.52 -14.08 3.20
N ALA A 122 -3.72 -13.87 4.23
CA ALA A 122 -3.05 -14.95 4.98
C ALA A 122 -3.00 -14.62 6.47
N PRO A 123 -2.74 -15.60 7.34
CA PRO A 123 -2.61 -15.38 8.76
C PRO A 123 -1.61 -14.27 9.11
N SER A 124 -1.88 -13.57 10.22
CA SER A 124 -1.04 -12.52 10.79
C SER A 124 -0.53 -12.96 12.15
N ASN A 125 0.64 -12.48 12.57
CA ASN A 125 1.18 -12.73 13.91
C ASN A 125 0.45 -11.98 15.02
N THR A 126 -0.32 -10.96 14.64
CA THR A 126 -1.09 -10.16 15.58
C THR A 126 -2.08 -11.01 16.36
N GLY A 127 -2.08 -10.83 17.68
CA GLY A 127 -2.98 -11.52 18.59
C GLY A 127 -2.72 -13.02 18.77
N ILE A 128 -1.67 -13.59 18.16
CA ILE A 128 -1.26 -14.99 18.41
C ILE A 128 -0.39 -15.01 19.68
N PRO A 129 -0.83 -15.67 20.78
CA PRO A 129 -0.06 -15.70 22.01
C PRO A 129 1.31 -16.37 21.80
N SER A 130 2.39 -15.75 22.28
CA SER A 130 3.73 -16.33 22.25
C SER A 130 3.93 -17.42 23.31
N GLY A 131 3.22 -17.31 24.43
CA GLY A 131 3.41 -18.14 25.61
C GLY A 131 4.47 -17.60 26.59
N PHE A 132 5.02 -16.41 26.32
CA PHE A 132 6.05 -15.72 27.09
C PHE A 132 5.57 -14.33 27.54
N ASP A 133 6.28 -13.75 28.50
CA ASP A 133 6.13 -12.35 28.95
C ASP A 133 7.11 -11.47 28.14
N LEU A 134 6.67 -11.03 26.95
CA LEU A 134 7.53 -10.33 26.01
C LEU A 134 7.74 -8.85 26.34
N ASN A 135 6.86 -8.29 27.17
CA ASN A 135 6.98 -6.89 27.61
C ASN A 135 7.63 -6.75 28.99
N ASN A 136 7.99 -7.89 29.65
CA ASN A 136 8.65 -7.96 30.95
C ASN A 136 7.84 -7.30 32.08
N ASP A 137 6.50 -7.34 32.03
CA ASP A 137 5.63 -6.80 33.09
C ASP A 137 5.35 -7.77 34.21
N GLY A 138 5.83 -9.03 34.14
CA GLY A 138 5.65 -10.09 35.10
C GLY A 138 4.36 -10.89 34.91
N VAL A 139 3.59 -10.68 33.85
CA VAL A 139 2.31 -11.35 33.55
C VAL A 139 2.36 -11.94 32.15
N ILE A 140 2.27 -13.26 32.02
CA ILE A 140 2.17 -13.92 30.72
C ILE A 140 0.75 -13.81 30.18
N GLY A 141 0.59 -13.30 28.97
CA GLY A 141 -0.68 -13.18 28.24
C GLY A 141 -1.13 -11.74 28.05
N GLY A 142 -2.02 -11.55 27.11
CA GLY A 142 -2.44 -10.23 26.69
C GLY A 142 -1.92 -9.85 25.30
N PRO A 143 -2.29 -8.66 24.80
CA PRO A 143 -1.95 -8.25 23.45
C PRO A 143 -0.44 -7.98 23.25
N ASP A 144 0.28 -7.56 24.29
CA ASP A 144 1.71 -7.23 24.25
C ASP A 144 2.60 -8.49 24.24
N ASP A 145 2.07 -9.64 24.69
CA ASP A 145 2.74 -10.94 24.70
C ASP A 145 2.41 -11.79 23.47
N ALA A 146 1.66 -11.27 22.53
CA ALA A 146 1.47 -11.91 21.24
C ALA A 146 2.70 -11.70 20.34
N PHE A 147 2.92 -12.58 19.37
CA PHE A 147 3.98 -12.40 18.38
C PHE A 147 3.90 -11.06 17.62
N GLY A 148 2.72 -10.47 17.51
CA GLY A 148 2.44 -9.11 17.10
C GLY A 148 1.27 -8.60 17.93
N PHE A 149 1.31 -7.34 18.36
CA PHE A 149 0.27 -6.74 19.18
C PHE A 149 -1.13 -6.98 18.62
N GLY A 150 -2.05 -7.48 19.45
CA GLY A 150 -3.44 -7.71 19.07
C GLY A 150 -4.22 -8.45 20.16
N PHE A 151 -5.52 -8.18 20.24
CA PHE A 151 -6.41 -8.76 21.25
C PHE A 151 -6.96 -10.13 20.84
N PHE A 152 -6.85 -10.48 19.58
CA PHE A 152 -7.26 -11.78 19.03
C PHE A 152 -6.45 -12.11 17.77
N PRO A 153 -6.25 -13.40 17.44
CA PRO A 153 -5.52 -13.79 16.24
C PRO A 153 -6.12 -13.21 14.95
N GLY A 154 -5.28 -12.54 14.18
CA GLY A 154 -5.65 -11.93 12.90
C GLY A 154 -6.13 -10.48 12.96
N GLN A 155 -6.22 -9.86 14.15
CA GLN A 155 -6.47 -8.42 14.24
C GLN A 155 -5.35 -7.64 13.53
N PHE A 156 -5.66 -6.48 12.94
CA PHE A 156 -4.69 -5.66 12.19
C PHE A 156 -3.97 -6.39 11.04
N GLY A 157 -4.63 -7.38 10.42
CA GLY A 157 -4.07 -8.12 9.29
C GLY A 157 -3.96 -7.28 8.02
N MET A 158 -3.76 -7.97 6.92
CA MET A 158 -3.60 -7.35 5.58
C MET A 158 -4.49 -8.05 4.57
N ALA A 159 -4.85 -7.31 3.49
CA ALA A 159 -5.51 -7.86 2.32
C ALA A 159 -4.93 -7.24 1.05
N VAL A 160 -4.63 -8.06 0.05
CA VAL A 160 -4.22 -7.59 -1.28
C VAL A 160 -5.34 -7.87 -2.26
N TYR A 161 -5.69 -6.87 -3.07
CA TYR A 161 -6.65 -6.96 -4.18
C TYR A 161 -5.94 -6.68 -5.49
N SER A 162 -6.27 -7.43 -6.53
CA SER A 162 -5.65 -7.29 -7.84
C SER A 162 -6.67 -7.45 -8.97
N ARG A 163 -6.55 -6.59 -9.99
CA ARG A 163 -7.26 -6.74 -11.27
C ARG A 163 -6.61 -7.79 -12.18
N TYR A 164 -5.37 -8.16 -11.84
CA TYR A 164 -4.57 -9.13 -12.58
C TYR A 164 -4.44 -10.43 -11.82
N PRO A 165 -4.29 -11.58 -12.51
CA PRO A 165 -4.10 -12.85 -11.85
C PRO A 165 -2.94 -12.85 -10.86
N ILE A 166 -3.14 -13.49 -9.73
CA ILE A 166 -2.11 -13.79 -8.73
C ILE A 166 -1.60 -15.21 -9.01
N ASP A 167 -0.30 -15.38 -9.10
CA ASP A 167 0.34 -16.70 -9.17
C ASP A 167 0.42 -17.29 -7.75
N GLU A 168 -0.64 -18.01 -7.36
CA GLU A 168 -0.80 -18.54 -6.01
C GLU A 168 0.32 -19.53 -5.62
N GLU A 169 0.87 -20.29 -6.59
CA GLU A 169 1.96 -21.24 -6.34
C GLU A 169 3.30 -20.53 -6.09
N GLY A 170 3.43 -19.30 -6.59
CA GLY A 170 4.63 -18.47 -6.42
C GLY A 170 4.61 -17.56 -5.18
N ILE A 171 3.51 -17.53 -4.43
CA ILE A 171 3.42 -16.69 -3.22
C ILE A 171 4.40 -17.19 -2.16
N ARG A 172 5.08 -16.23 -1.49
CA ARG A 172 5.89 -16.51 -0.31
C ARG A 172 5.42 -15.66 0.85
N THR A 173 5.23 -16.29 2.00
CA THR A 173 4.90 -15.63 3.26
C THR A 173 6.02 -15.85 4.28
N PHE A 174 6.24 -14.84 5.15
CA PHE A 174 7.34 -14.83 6.11
C PHE A 174 6.80 -14.57 7.53
N GLN A 175 5.66 -15.17 7.85
CA GLN A 175 5.02 -15.03 9.16
C GLN A 175 5.87 -15.66 10.27
N GLU A 176 6.49 -16.81 9.98
CA GLU A 176 7.21 -17.64 10.96
C GLU A 176 8.72 -17.41 10.99
N PHE A 177 9.25 -16.49 10.17
CA PHE A 177 10.67 -16.15 10.16
C PHE A 177 11.11 -15.63 11.54
N LEU A 178 12.11 -16.30 12.15
CA LEU A 178 12.58 -15.95 13.49
C LEU A 178 13.54 -14.75 13.45
N TRP A 179 13.33 -13.79 14.34
CA TRP A 179 14.16 -12.58 14.38
C TRP A 179 15.64 -12.88 14.63
N LYS A 180 15.93 -13.83 15.54
CA LYS A 180 17.31 -14.26 15.84
C LYS A 180 18.07 -14.84 14.64
N ASP A 181 17.37 -15.33 13.62
CA ASP A 181 17.99 -15.92 12.43
C ASP A 181 18.46 -14.87 11.41
N MET A 182 18.09 -13.60 11.62
CA MET A 182 18.62 -12.47 10.84
C MET A 182 20.06 -12.17 11.26
N PRO A 183 21.06 -12.26 10.38
CA PRO A 183 22.45 -11.96 10.74
C PRO A 183 22.63 -10.51 11.20
N GLY A 184 23.09 -10.32 12.44
CA GLY A 184 23.22 -8.99 13.03
C GLY A 184 21.89 -8.32 13.30
N ALA A 185 20.88 -9.11 13.69
CA ALA A 185 19.60 -8.62 14.18
C ALA A 185 19.79 -7.54 15.25
N LEU A 186 19.04 -6.46 15.13
CA LEU A 186 19.08 -5.35 16.10
C LEU A 186 18.17 -5.69 17.29
N LEU A 187 18.58 -6.71 18.08
CA LEU A 187 17.81 -7.13 19.26
C LEU A 187 17.82 -6.03 20.33
N PRO A 188 16.67 -5.79 21.02
CA PRO A 188 16.60 -4.78 22.06
C PRO A 188 17.44 -5.14 23.29
N ASP A 189 17.88 -4.11 24.00
CA ASP A 189 18.78 -4.18 25.15
C ASP A 189 18.04 -3.79 26.41
N ASP A 190 18.21 -4.54 27.52
CA ASP A 190 17.72 -4.10 28.82
C ASP A 190 18.68 -3.03 29.38
N PRO A 191 18.29 -1.74 29.44
CA PRO A 191 19.16 -0.70 29.94
C PRO A 191 19.51 -0.83 31.45
N GLY A 192 18.90 -1.76 32.14
CA GLY A 192 19.17 -2.08 33.55
C GLY A 192 20.32 -3.07 33.75
N THR A 193 20.82 -3.71 32.70
CA THR A 193 21.89 -4.72 32.75
C THR A 193 23.14 -4.29 31.98
N PRO A 194 24.31 -4.92 32.24
CA PRO A 194 25.53 -4.66 31.45
C PRO A 194 25.65 -5.56 30.19
N GLU A 195 24.80 -6.57 30.04
CA GLU A 195 24.85 -7.53 28.94
C GLU A 195 24.10 -6.92 27.73
N PRO A 196 24.66 -6.94 26.54
CA PRO A 196 24.02 -6.34 25.36
C PRO A 196 22.94 -7.24 24.77
N ALA A 197 21.86 -6.64 24.22
CA ALA A 197 20.81 -7.31 23.48
C ALA A 197 20.10 -8.42 24.29
N ASP A 198 19.85 -8.15 25.57
CA ASP A 198 19.36 -9.13 26.54
C ASP A 198 17.93 -8.87 27.05
N TRP A 199 17.18 -8.00 26.37
CA TRP A 199 15.76 -7.80 26.68
C TRP A 199 14.95 -9.10 26.56
N TYR A 200 15.20 -9.89 25.51
CA TYR A 200 14.60 -11.20 25.33
C TYR A 200 15.56 -12.32 25.74
N SER A 201 15.05 -13.27 26.52
CA SER A 201 15.78 -14.50 26.85
C SER A 201 16.06 -15.36 25.60
N PRO A 202 17.05 -16.28 25.65
CA PRO A 202 17.27 -17.23 24.56
C PRO A 202 16.04 -18.08 24.22
N GLU A 203 15.23 -18.45 25.22
CA GLU A 203 14.02 -19.24 25.06
C GLU A 203 12.92 -18.46 24.32
N GLU A 204 12.79 -17.16 24.57
CA GLU A 204 11.89 -16.27 23.82
C GLU A 204 12.36 -16.10 22.40
N LEU A 205 13.65 -15.84 22.19
CA LEU A 205 14.22 -15.70 20.84
C LEU A 205 14.11 -16.98 20.00
N ASP A 206 14.03 -18.17 20.64
CA ASP A 206 13.84 -19.45 19.95
C ASP A 206 12.47 -19.54 19.24
N VAL A 207 11.51 -18.70 19.63
CA VAL A 207 10.16 -18.68 19.04
C VAL A 207 9.75 -17.33 18.50
N PHE A 208 10.49 -16.23 18.83
CA PHE A 208 10.06 -14.89 18.52
C PHE A 208 10.22 -14.57 17.03
N ARG A 209 9.10 -14.30 16.38
CA ARG A 209 8.98 -14.02 14.95
C ARG A 209 9.35 -12.57 14.67
N LEU A 210 10.09 -12.31 13.58
CA LEU A 210 10.46 -10.95 13.20
C LEU A 210 9.22 -10.12 12.84
N SER A 211 8.39 -10.62 11.93
CA SER A 211 7.23 -9.87 11.45
C SER A 211 6.17 -9.72 12.54
N SER A 212 5.73 -8.50 12.80
CA SER A 212 4.60 -8.26 13.72
C SER A 212 3.26 -8.67 13.12
N LYS A 213 3.11 -8.55 11.79
CA LYS A 213 1.98 -9.05 11.02
C LYS A 213 2.44 -10.22 10.16
N SER A 214 2.94 -9.94 8.99
CA SER A 214 3.64 -10.82 8.07
C SER A 214 4.32 -9.98 7.00
N HIS A 215 5.20 -10.61 6.22
CA HIS A 215 5.71 -10.09 4.95
C HIS A 215 5.24 -11.05 3.86
N TRP A 216 4.76 -10.51 2.73
CA TRP A 216 4.29 -11.34 1.62
C TRP A 216 4.95 -10.91 0.31
N ASP A 217 5.51 -11.86 -0.42
CA ASP A 217 5.87 -11.72 -1.84
C ASP A 217 4.75 -12.33 -2.67
N ILE A 218 4.01 -11.48 -3.37
CA ILE A 218 2.83 -11.88 -4.16
C ILE A 218 3.13 -11.61 -5.62
N PRO A 219 3.43 -12.66 -6.42
CA PRO A 219 3.65 -12.52 -7.85
C PRO A 219 2.35 -12.21 -8.58
N ILE A 220 2.28 -11.04 -9.24
CA ILE A 220 1.13 -10.56 -10.01
C ILE A 220 1.43 -10.74 -11.51
N GLN A 221 0.60 -11.48 -12.22
CA GLN A 221 0.73 -11.71 -13.65
C GLN A 221 0.09 -10.56 -14.44
N ILE A 222 0.89 -9.60 -14.90
CA ILE A 222 0.44 -8.45 -15.67
C ILE A 222 0.79 -8.66 -17.14
N GLY A 223 -0.19 -9.10 -17.94
CA GLY A 223 0.06 -9.51 -19.33
C GLY A 223 1.16 -10.58 -19.42
N ASN A 224 2.23 -10.27 -20.16
CA ASN A 224 3.38 -11.18 -20.32
C ASN A 224 4.48 -10.98 -19.24
N LYS A 225 4.21 -10.25 -18.17
CA LYS A 225 5.18 -9.92 -17.11
C LYS A 225 4.67 -10.37 -15.75
N VAL A 226 5.60 -10.77 -14.89
CA VAL A 226 5.35 -10.95 -13.47
C VAL A 226 5.94 -9.74 -12.73
N VAL A 227 5.16 -9.12 -11.86
CA VAL A 227 5.61 -8.10 -10.93
C VAL A 227 5.34 -8.60 -9.52
N HIS A 228 6.38 -8.74 -8.72
CA HIS A 228 6.29 -9.15 -7.32
C HIS A 228 5.79 -7.97 -6.47
N PHE A 229 4.64 -8.12 -5.85
CA PHE A 229 4.10 -7.14 -4.91
C PHE A 229 4.54 -7.53 -3.51
N LEU A 230 5.57 -6.84 -3.00
CA LEU A 230 6.22 -7.11 -1.71
C LEU A 230 5.53 -6.26 -0.66
N VAL A 231 4.71 -6.88 0.18
CA VAL A 231 3.85 -6.14 1.11
C VAL A 231 4.13 -6.48 2.57
N SER A 232 4.07 -5.47 3.42
CA SER A 232 4.28 -5.62 4.86
C SER A 232 3.58 -4.51 5.65
N HIS A 233 3.53 -4.70 6.96
CA HIS A 233 3.10 -3.71 7.91
C HIS A 233 3.95 -3.87 9.19
N PRO A 234 5.17 -3.30 9.21
CA PRO A 234 6.07 -3.35 10.36
C PRO A 234 5.47 -2.80 11.66
N THR A 235 6.05 -3.20 12.77
CA THR A 235 5.71 -2.67 14.10
C THR A 235 5.83 -1.15 14.12
N PRO A 236 4.86 -0.39 14.68
CA PRO A 236 5.07 1.03 15.00
C PRO A 236 6.24 1.19 15.97
N PRO A 237 7.22 2.09 15.74
CA PRO A 237 8.40 2.28 16.59
C PRO A 237 8.08 3.12 17.85
N VAL A 238 6.95 2.82 18.48
CA VAL A 238 6.39 3.52 19.65
C VAL A 238 5.68 2.51 20.55
N PHE A 239 5.16 2.94 21.69
CA PHE A 239 4.44 2.11 22.68
C PHE A 239 5.34 1.11 23.42
N ASP A 240 6.61 1.46 23.61
CA ASP A 240 7.61 0.69 24.34
C ASP A 240 8.33 1.55 25.37
N GLY A 241 9.39 1.02 25.97
CA GLY A 241 10.21 1.67 26.97
C GLY A 241 11.60 2.05 26.44
N PRO A 242 12.53 2.34 27.34
CA PRO A 242 13.89 2.73 26.97
C PRO A 242 14.71 1.60 26.31
N GLU A 243 14.22 0.37 26.28
CA GLU A 243 14.77 -0.76 25.54
C GLU A 243 14.54 -0.65 24.03
N ASP A 244 13.60 0.19 23.59
CA ASP A 244 13.26 0.47 22.19
C ASP A 244 12.97 -0.82 21.38
N ARG A 245 12.23 -1.77 22.00
CA ARG A 245 11.95 -3.08 21.37
C ARG A 245 11.12 -2.95 20.08
N ASN A 246 10.24 -1.97 20.00
CA ASN A 246 9.43 -1.75 18.80
C ASN A 246 10.22 -1.02 17.71
N GLY A 247 11.06 -0.05 18.08
CA GLY A 247 11.94 0.64 17.15
C GLY A 247 12.97 -0.28 16.51
N THR A 248 13.63 -1.13 17.33
CA THR A 248 14.59 -2.13 16.83
C THR A 248 13.94 -3.17 15.92
N ARG A 249 12.72 -3.60 16.27
CA ARG A 249 11.94 -4.52 15.45
C ARG A 249 11.51 -3.89 14.13
N ASN A 250 10.98 -2.65 14.14
CA ASN A 250 10.62 -1.90 12.94
C ASN A 250 11.80 -1.81 11.97
N PHE A 251 12.99 -1.48 12.50
CA PHE A 251 14.21 -1.40 11.71
C PHE A 251 14.52 -2.71 10.96
N ASP A 252 14.44 -3.84 11.66
CA ASP A 252 14.75 -5.14 11.06
C ASP A 252 13.61 -5.69 10.19
N GLU A 253 12.35 -5.39 10.48
CA GLU A 253 11.22 -5.69 9.59
C GLU A 253 11.37 -4.96 8.24
N ILE A 254 11.77 -3.68 8.24
CA ILE A 254 12.07 -2.92 7.00
C ILE A 254 13.30 -3.50 6.29
N ARG A 255 14.35 -3.87 7.05
CA ARG A 255 15.56 -4.49 6.53
C ARG A 255 15.29 -5.80 5.80
N LEU A 256 14.29 -6.57 6.23
CA LEU A 256 13.95 -7.83 5.55
C LEU A 256 13.73 -7.63 4.05
N TRP A 257 12.98 -6.61 3.66
CA TRP A 257 12.78 -6.29 2.24
C TRP A 257 14.05 -5.79 1.56
N ALA A 258 14.86 -4.97 2.22
CA ALA A 258 16.13 -4.50 1.67
C ALA A 258 17.08 -5.66 1.36
N ASP A 259 17.17 -6.63 2.28
CA ASP A 259 17.97 -7.84 2.10
C ASP A 259 17.33 -8.80 1.08
N TYR A 260 16.00 -8.94 1.06
CA TYR A 260 15.26 -9.82 0.15
C TYR A 260 15.45 -9.44 -1.32
N ILE A 261 15.40 -8.15 -1.65
CA ILE A 261 15.60 -7.65 -3.02
C ILE A 261 17.07 -7.57 -3.41
N SER A 262 18.01 -7.72 -2.46
CA SER A 262 19.45 -7.66 -2.68
C SER A 262 19.98 -8.97 -3.22
N PRO A 263 20.73 -8.96 -4.36
CA PRO A 263 21.25 -10.20 -4.92
C PRO A 263 22.39 -10.80 -4.07
N GLY A 264 22.49 -12.11 -4.07
CA GLY A 264 23.67 -12.84 -3.59
C GLY A 264 23.60 -13.22 -2.11
N LYS A 265 24.51 -12.69 -1.27
CA LYS A 265 24.65 -13.18 0.11
C LYS A 265 23.63 -12.57 1.08
N ALA A 266 23.14 -11.38 0.80
CA ALA A 266 22.29 -10.61 1.69
C ALA A 266 21.00 -11.36 2.04
N SER A 267 20.37 -12.00 1.06
CA SER A 267 19.09 -12.68 1.23
C SER A 267 19.16 -14.17 1.59
N ARG A 268 20.38 -14.77 1.66
CA ARG A 268 20.50 -16.23 1.82
C ARG A 268 19.98 -16.81 3.13
N TYR A 269 19.89 -16.00 4.16
CA TYR A 269 19.39 -16.39 5.48
C TYR A 269 17.86 -16.35 5.56
N ILE A 270 17.22 -15.62 4.66
CA ILE A 270 15.76 -15.44 4.65
C ILE A 270 15.13 -16.76 4.19
N TYR A 271 14.19 -17.26 4.96
CA TYR A 271 13.35 -18.41 4.63
C TYR A 271 11.88 -18.04 4.81
N ASP A 272 11.03 -18.59 3.95
CA ASP A 272 9.59 -18.44 4.05
C ASP A 272 8.95 -19.54 4.91
N ASP A 273 7.65 -19.47 5.08
CA ASP A 273 6.88 -20.39 5.93
C ASP A 273 6.85 -21.82 5.37
N ASP A 274 7.20 -22.02 4.09
CA ASP A 274 7.39 -23.35 3.47
C ASP A 274 8.85 -23.86 3.58
N GLY A 275 9.73 -23.07 4.19
CA GLY A 275 11.14 -23.40 4.37
C GLY A 275 12.00 -23.21 3.13
N GLN A 276 11.53 -22.44 2.13
CA GLN A 276 12.32 -22.09 0.96
C GLN A 276 13.25 -20.92 1.30
N TYR A 277 14.56 -21.09 1.07
CA TYR A 277 15.57 -20.08 1.36
C TYR A 277 15.86 -19.17 0.16
N GLY A 278 16.29 -17.94 0.47
CA GLY A 278 16.75 -16.94 -0.47
C GLY A 278 15.77 -15.80 -0.67
N GLY A 279 16.25 -14.77 -1.38
CA GLY A 279 15.46 -13.59 -1.73
C GLY A 279 14.91 -13.66 -3.14
N LEU A 280 14.54 -12.49 -3.63
CA LEU A 280 13.99 -12.30 -4.96
C LEU A 280 15.01 -12.61 -6.05
N GLU A 281 14.58 -13.26 -7.11
CA GLU A 281 15.47 -13.59 -8.24
C GLU A 281 16.06 -12.33 -8.89
N PRO A 282 17.38 -12.37 -9.21
CA PRO A 282 18.04 -11.22 -9.82
C PRO A 282 17.36 -10.78 -11.13
N GLY A 283 16.90 -9.55 -11.16
CA GLY A 283 16.23 -8.98 -12.33
C GLY A 283 14.71 -9.02 -12.29
N ALA A 284 14.09 -9.72 -11.35
CA ALA A 284 12.65 -9.73 -11.16
C ALA A 284 12.10 -8.30 -10.94
N LEU A 285 10.95 -8.01 -11.51
CA LEU A 285 10.25 -6.74 -11.28
C LEU A 285 9.54 -6.80 -9.94
N PHE A 286 9.59 -5.70 -9.17
CA PHE A 286 8.92 -5.63 -7.88
C PHE A 286 8.37 -4.24 -7.58
N VAL A 287 7.38 -4.20 -6.70
CA VAL A 287 6.89 -3.01 -6.01
C VAL A 287 6.77 -3.35 -4.53
N ILE A 288 7.48 -2.63 -3.66
CA ILE A 288 7.32 -2.75 -2.20
C ILE A 288 6.21 -1.79 -1.78
N ALA A 289 5.28 -2.26 -0.95
CA ALA A 289 4.20 -1.41 -0.47
C ALA A 289 3.81 -1.72 0.99
N GLY A 290 3.29 -0.72 1.67
CA GLY A 290 2.72 -0.85 3.01
C GLY A 290 2.89 0.39 3.87
N ASP A 291 2.21 0.36 4.99
CA ASP A 291 2.51 1.19 6.13
C ASP A 291 3.79 0.67 6.79
N GLN A 292 4.89 1.37 6.57
CA GLN A 292 6.20 1.00 7.12
C GLN A 292 6.41 1.59 8.52
N ASN A 293 5.48 2.40 9.01
CA ASN A 293 5.56 3.06 10.33
C ASN A 293 6.89 3.79 10.56
N SER A 294 7.49 4.37 9.51
CA SER A 294 8.81 4.98 9.59
C SER A 294 8.92 6.19 8.67
N ASP A 295 9.05 7.38 9.24
CA ASP A 295 9.37 8.61 8.50
C ASP A 295 10.90 8.75 8.32
N PRO A 296 11.39 9.29 7.21
CA PRO A 296 12.82 9.43 6.97
C PRO A 296 13.54 10.37 7.93
N LEU A 297 12.86 11.36 8.51
CA LEU A 297 13.48 12.46 9.25
C LEU A 297 12.83 12.75 10.59
N ASP A 298 11.58 12.36 10.78
CA ASP A 298 10.75 12.73 11.92
C ASP A 298 10.14 11.47 12.59
N GLY A 299 9.50 11.63 13.76
CA GLY A 299 8.97 10.53 14.55
C GLY A 299 10.03 9.77 15.34
N ASP A 300 9.69 8.57 15.82
CA ASP A 300 10.49 7.77 16.76
C ASP A 300 11.28 6.63 16.11
N SER A 301 11.26 6.51 14.77
CA SER A 301 12.00 5.45 14.08
C SER A 301 13.51 5.56 14.34
N ILE A 302 14.17 4.43 14.50
CA ILE A 302 15.64 4.39 14.54
C ILE A 302 16.18 5.05 13.27
N PRO A 303 17.13 6.01 13.37
CA PRO A 303 17.69 6.66 12.20
C PRO A 303 18.25 5.66 11.19
N GLY A 304 17.78 5.75 9.95
CA GLY A 304 18.17 4.83 8.89
C GLY A 304 17.17 3.72 8.60
N SER A 305 16.09 3.57 9.38
CA SER A 305 15.10 2.51 9.18
C SER A 305 14.56 2.51 7.75
N ILE A 306 13.76 3.49 7.37
CA ILE A 306 13.17 3.53 6.01
C ILE A 306 14.20 3.86 4.92
N GLN A 307 15.32 4.48 5.26
CA GLN A 307 16.42 4.75 4.33
C GLN A 307 16.96 3.46 3.72
N GLN A 308 16.90 2.32 4.43
CA GLN A 308 17.26 1.00 3.89
C GLN A 308 16.52 0.69 2.58
N LEU A 309 15.29 1.19 2.42
CA LEU A 309 14.49 1.02 1.21
C LEU A 309 14.59 2.23 0.27
N ILE A 310 14.37 3.46 0.76
CA ILE A 310 14.31 4.63 -0.11
C ILE A 310 15.66 5.03 -0.73
N GLU A 311 16.77 4.62 -0.12
CA GLU A 311 18.13 4.81 -0.65
C GLU A 311 18.68 3.55 -1.32
N HIS A 312 17.90 2.46 -1.33
CA HIS A 312 18.35 1.20 -1.92
C HIS A 312 18.60 1.34 -3.43
N PRO A 313 19.75 0.86 -3.97
CA PRO A 313 20.11 1.08 -5.37
C PRO A 313 19.14 0.46 -6.39
N LEU A 314 18.35 -0.53 -6.00
CA LEU A 314 17.35 -1.18 -6.83
C LEU A 314 15.95 -0.53 -6.74
N VAL A 315 15.73 0.43 -5.84
CA VAL A 315 14.45 1.13 -5.65
C VAL A 315 14.42 2.44 -6.42
N ASN A 316 13.27 2.77 -6.99
CA ASN A 316 13.01 4.01 -7.72
C ASN A 316 12.27 5.01 -6.83
N THR A 317 12.96 6.07 -6.45
CA THR A 317 12.44 7.19 -5.63
C THR A 317 12.48 8.52 -6.36
N LYS A 318 12.44 8.51 -7.70
CA LYS A 318 12.53 9.73 -8.50
C LYS A 318 11.33 10.67 -8.35
N LEU A 319 10.19 10.12 -7.99
CA LEU A 319 8.98 10.86 -7.67
C LEU A 319 8.45 10.34 -6.33
N THR A 320 8.28 11.23 -5.37
CA THR A 320 7.68 10.93 -4.08
C THR A 320 6.19 11.28 -4.15
N PRO A 321 5.28 10.36 -3.79
CA PRO A 321 3.86 10.69 -3.65
C PRO A 321 3.67 11.89 -2.72
N SER A 322 2.77 12.80 -3.09
CA SER A 322 2.54 14.04 -2.34
C SER A 322 1.09 14.51 -2.44
N SER A 323 0.71 15.44 -1.58
CA SER A 323 -0.59 16.10 -1.61
C SER A 323 -0.53 17.53 -1.10
N GLU A 324 -1.41 18.39 -1.60
CA GLU A 324 -1.63 19.73 -1.06
C GLU A 324 -2.37 19.69 0.28
N GLY A 325 -3.22 18.66 0.48
CA GLY A 325 -3.97 18.49 1.72
C GLY A 325 -3.09 18.21 2.93
N ALA A 326 -1.98 17.47 2.76
CA ALA A 326 -1.00 17.26 3.83
C ALA A 326 -0.34 18.58 4.26
N VAL A 327 0.05 19.43 3.29
CA VAL A 327 0.60 20.77 3.57
C VAL A 327 -0.39 21.64 4.33
N GLU A 328 -1.66 21.66 3.89
CA GLU A 328 -2.72 22.39 4.56
C GLU A 328 -2.97 21.86 5.97
N ALA A 329 -3.04 20.54 6.14
CA ALA A 329 -3.25 19.89 7.43
C ALA A 329 -2.12 20.24 8.41
N ALA A 330 -0.87 20.06 8.03
CA ALA A 330 0.29 20.42 8.87
C ALA A 330 0.27 21.87 9.31
N ALA A 331 -0.07 22.80 8.40
CA ALA A 331 -0.16 24.23 8.71
C ALA A 331 -1.29 24.58 9.69
N LEU A 332 -2.46 23.92 9.56
CA LEU A 332 -3.63 24.18 10.40
C LEU A 332 -3.49 23.53 11.79
N GLN A 333 -2.96 22.34 11.88
CA GLN A 333 -2.76 21.59 13.12
C GLN A 333 -1.59 22.17 13.94
N GLY A 334 -0.51 22.60 13.29
CA GLY A 334 0.62 23.24 13.96
C GLY A 334 1.38 22.28 14.89
N ARG A 335 1.83 22.75 16.05
CA ARG A 335 2.49 21.97 17.12
C ARG A 335 3.70 21.19 16.62
N ALA A 336 3.72 19.82 16.71
CA ALA A 336 4.82 18.98 16.24
C ALA A 336 5.11 19.23 14.75
N ASN A 337 4.08 19.35 13.92
CA ASN A 337 4.20 19.58 12.48
C ASN A 337 5.06 20.81 12.11
N LEU A 338 5.11 21.85 12.97
CA LEU A 338 5.93 23.05 12.74
C LEU A 338 7.42 22.83 12.99
N THR A 339 7.80 21.72 13.59
CA THR A 339 9.19 21.37 13.93
C THR A 339 9.75 20.23 13.10
N HIS A 340 8.92 19.62 12.25
CA HIS A 340 9.33 18.57 11.34
C HIS A 340 10.38 19.08 10.34
N ARG A 341 11.27 18.19 9.93
CA ARG A 341 12.34 18.43 8.95
C ARG A 341 11.95 17.94 7.56
N SER A 342 11.01 17.00 7.48
CA SER A 342 10.43 16.52 6.23
C SER A 342 9.51 17.59 5.61
N ASP A 343 9.36 17.53 4.28
CA ASP A 343 8.37 18.35 3.58
C ASP A 343 6.97 17.79 3.87
N PRO A 344 6.05 18.55 4.48
CA PRO A 344 4.72 18.07 4.82
C PRO A 344 3.90 17.61 3.60
N ALA A 345 4.29 17.98 2.38
CA ALA A 345 3.64 17.46 1.18
C ALA A 345 3.72 15.94 1.07
N PHE A 346 4.69 15.30 1.71
CA PHE A 346 4.94 13.87 1.66
C PHE A 346 4.26 13.08 2.79
N ASP A 347 3.64 13.75 3.77
CA ASP A 347 2.94 13.10 4.86
C ASP A 347 1.79 12.26 4.33
N THR A 348 1.61 11.08 4.93
CA THR A 348 0.60 10.09 4.56
C THR A 348 -0.31 9.72 5.72
N ALA A 349 0.07 10.08 6.94
CA ALA A 349 -0.68 9.81 8.16
C ALA A 349 -0.86 11.09 9.00
N ASP A 350 -2.03 11.21 9.60
CA ASP A 350 -2.51 12.34 10.40
C ASP A 350 -2.61 11.89 11.86
N PHE A 351 -1.44 11.79 12.53
CA PHE A 351 -1.36 11.35 13.91
C PHE A 351 -1.61 12.50 14.89
N SER A 352 -1.36 12.25 16.18
CA SER A 352 -1.56 13.26 17.23
C SER A 352 -0.74 14.52 16.99
N ASP A 353 -1.37 15.69 16.91
CA ASP A 353 -0.71 17.00 16.72
C ASP A 353 0.37 17.32 17.77
N THR A 354 0.29 16.73 18.96
CA THR A 354 1.26 17.00 20.03
C THR A 354 2.56 16.24 19.85
N ALA A 355 2.45 14.97 19.46
CA ALA A 355 3.52 14.08 19.06
C ALA A 355 2.89 12.78 18.51
N PRO A 356 3.38 12.23 17.41
CA PRO A 356 4.53 12.70 16.63
C PRO A 356 4.20 13.81 15.63
N GLY A 357 2.94 14.18 15.39
CA GLY A 357 2.47 14.99 14.27
C GLY A 357 2.21 14.14 13.03
N ASN A 358 2.04 14.79 11.86
CA ASN A 358 1.86 14.10 10.60
C ASN A 358 3.17 13.51 10.11
N LEU A 359 3.14 12.30 9.59
CA LEU A 359 4.33 11.57 9.15
C LEU A 359 4.11 10.92 7.78
N ARG A 360 5.20 10.68 7.08
CA ARG A 360 5.22 9.77 5.94
C ARG A 360 5.43 8.35 6.44
N ALA A 361 4.35 7.60 6.64
CA ALA A 361 4.37 6.22 7.13
C ALA A 361 4.15 5.19 6.02
N ASP A 362 3.42 5.56 4.95
CA ASP A 362 2.96 4.66 3.90
C ASP A 362 3.78 4.84 2.62
N TYR A 363 4.17 3.73 2.00
CA TYR A 363 5.08 3.71 0.86
C TYR A 363 4.59 2.80 -0.25
N VAL A 364 4.85 3.23 -1.50
CA VAL A 364 4.79 2.42 -2.71
C VAL A 364 6.10 2.64 -3.47
N LEU A 365 6.99 1.66 -3.45
CA LEU A 365 8.37 1.77 -3.89
C LEU A 365 8.67 0.78 -5.03
N PRO A 366 8.54 1.20 -6.29
CA PRO A 366 8.82 0.33 -7.42
C PRO A 366 10.32 0.11 -7.64
N ARG A 367 10.64 -0.99 -8.32
CA ARG A 367 12.00 -1.27 -8.77
C ARG A 367 12.52 -0.18 -9.69
N LYS A 368 13.84 0.07 -9.63
CA LYS A 368 14.55 1.12 -10.42
C LYS A 368 14.27 1.09 -11.92
N THR A 369 13.95 -0.08 -12.47
CA THR A 369 13.65 -0.27 -13.89
C THR A 369 12.19 -0.02 -14.27
N LEU A 370 11.30 0.08 -13.29
CA LEU A 370 9.93 0.53 -13.48
C LEU A 370 9.91 2.07 -13.50
N GLN A 371 9.51 2.65 -14.63
CA GLN A 371 9.40 4.11 -14.74
C GLN A 371 8.15 4.58 -13.99
N ILE A 372 8.33 5.46 -13.01
CA ILE A 372 7.21 6.15 -12.38
C ILE A 372 6.68 7.20 -13.37
N VAL A 373 5.39 7.14 -13.64
CA VAL A 373 4.67 8.06 -14.54
C VAL A 373 3.96 9.14 -13.73
N ASP A 374 3.31 8.73 -12.64
CA ASP A 374 2.59 9.62 -11.73
C ASP A 374 2.54 9.01 -10.32
N ALA A 375 2.31 9.83 -9.31
CA ALA A 375 2.20 9.40 -7.92
C ALA A 375 1.51 10.46 -7.07
N ALA A 376 0.66 10.05 -6.12
CA ALA A 376 0.07 10.98 -5.17
C ALA A 376 -0.36 10.30 -3.87
N VAL A 377 -0.68 11.15 -2.90
CA VAL A 377 -1.38 10.82 -1.66
C VAL A 377 -2.82 11.34 -1.78
N PHE A 378 -3.80 10.51 -1.54
CA PHE A 378 -5.21 10.92 -1.51
C PHE A 378 -5.50 11.70 -0.23
N TRP A 379 -5.11 12.95 -0.22
CA TRP A 379 -5.38 13.90 0.87
C TRP A 379 -5.89 15.22 0.28
N PRO A 380 -7.20 15.34 0.02
CA PRO A 380 -7.79 16.56 -0.51
C PRO A 380 -7.74 17.70 0.54
N VAL A 381 -7.58 18.94 0.07
CA VAL A 381 -7.66 20.14 0.89
C VAL A 381 -9.07 20.34 1.45
N GLN A 382 -9.23 21.08 2.55
CA GLN A 382 -10.55 21.30 3.20
C GLN A 382 -11.61 21.91 2.28
N ALA A 383 -11.19 22.71 1.30
CA ALA A 383 -12.10 23.31 0.32
C ALA A 383 -12.64 22.33 -0.74
N ASP A 384 -12.00 21.17 -0.91
CA ASP A 384 -12.42 20.13 -1.85
C ASP A 384 -13.61 19.36 -1.28
N PRO A 385 -14.69 19.13 -2.05
CA PRO A 385 -15.83 18.30 -1.61
C PRO A 385 -15.45 16.88 -1.16
N LEU A 386 -14.31 16.35 -1.62
CA LEU A 386 -13.80 15.03 -1.22
C LEU A 386 -13.10 15.05 0.15
N PHE A 387 -12.84 16.22 0.75
CA PHE A 387 -12.29 16.30 2.09
C PHE A 387 -13.12 15.53 3.12
N ARG A 388 -14.45 15.42 2.91
CA ARG A 388 -15.34 14.61 3.74
C ARG A 388 -14.93 13.15 3.88
N LEU A 389 -14.09 12.61 2.98
CA LEU A 389 -13.62 11.22 2.99
C LEU A 389 -12.44 11.00 3.95
N VAL A 390 -11.65 12.03 4.15
CA VAL A 390 -10.49 12.00 5.06
C VAL A 390 -10.80 12.73 6.37
N GLY A 391 -11.49 13.87 6.32
CA GLY A 391 -11.99 14.64 7.48
C GLY A 391 -10.89 15.05 8.45
N VAL A 392 -11.30 15.22 9.70
CA VAL A 392 -10.47 15.42 10.89
C VAL A 392 -10.91 14.42 11.95
N PHE A 393 -10.09 14.21 12.99
CA PHE A 393 -10.44 13.29 14.07
C PHE A 393 -11.81 13.64 14.72
N PRO A 394 -12.73 12.66 14.91
CA PRO A 394 -12.61 11.26 14.53
C PRO A 394 -12.75 11.05 13.01
N PHE A 395 -11.77 10.38 12.40
CA PHE A 395 -11.72 10.23 10.95
C PHE A 395 -12.85 9.37 10.41
N PRO A 396 -13.45 9.73 9.25
CA PRO A 396 -14.50 8.93 8.63
C PRO A 396 -13.98 7.67 7.95
N SER A 397 -12.72 7.63 7.58
CA SER A 397 -12.02 6.48 6.97
C SER A 397 -10.93 5.94 7.89
N SER A 398 -9.79 6.62 7.91
CA SER A 398 -8.57 6.28 8.62
C SER A 398 -7.78 7.53 8.96
N ASP A 399 -6.87 7.45 9.92
CA ASP A 399 -5.81 8.43 10.16
C ASP A 399 -4.67 8.34 9.13
N HIS A 400 -4.64 7.30 8.30
CA HIS A 400 -3.79 7.19 7.12
C HIS A 400 -4.50 7.62 5.84
N ARG A 401 -3.72 7.87 4.79
CA ARG A 401 -4.19 8.25 3.46
C ARG A 401 -3.76 7.21 2.45
N LEU A 402 -4.61 6.94 1.45
CA LEU A 402 -4.24 6.06 0.35
C LEU A 402 -3.11 6.68 -0.46
N VAL A 403 -2.03 5.92 -0.63
CA VAL A 403 -0.84 6.29 -1.43
C VAL A 403 -0.80 5.44 -2.68
N TRP A 404 -0.54 6.06 -3.83
CA TRP A 404 -0.43 5.34 -5.09
C TRP A 404 0.72 5.81 -5.97
N VAL A 405 1.19 4.90 -6.83
CA VAL A 405 2.22 5.14 -7.84
C VAL A 405 1.82 4.46 -9.14
N ASP A 406 1.83 5.20 -10.22
CA ASP A 406 1.65 4.70 -11.58
C ASP A 406 3.01 4.33 -12.17
N VAL A 407 3.17 3.07 -12.56
CA VAL A 407 4.40 2.58 -13.13
C VAL A 407 4.20 2.08 -14.56
N ARG A 408 5.14 2.42 -15.44
CA ARG A 408 5.23 1.81 -16.76
C ARG A 408 6.03 0.53 -16.68
N VAL A 409 5.41 -0.59 -17.04
CA VAL A 409 6.04 -1.91 -17.04
C VAL A 409 6.74 -2.14 -18.39
N PRO A 410 8.07 -2.31 -18.42
CA PRO A 410 8.82 -2.43 -19.68
C PRO A 410 8.44 -3.67 -20.47
N GLY A 411 8.12 -3.48 -21.76
CA GLY A 411 7.77 -4.59 -22.67
C GLY A 411 6.48 -5.31 -22.30
N LEU A 412 5.59 -4.64 -21.58
CA LEU A 412 4.25 -5.13 -21.28
C LEU A 412 3.43 -5.31 -22.57
N ASN A 413 2.76 -6.45 -22.69
CA ASN A 413 1.77 -6.71 -23.72
C ASN A 413 0.50 -7.26 -23.04
N LEU A 414 -0.49 -6.40 -22.86
CA LEU A 414 -1.78 -6.76 -22.24
C LEU A 414 -2.67 -7.65 -23.14
N GLN A 415 -2.35 -7.76 -24.45
CA GLN A 415 -3.11 -8.61 -25.36
C GLN A 415 -2.75 -10.10 -25.25
N GLN A 416 -1.70 -10.44 -24.53
CA GLN A 416 -1.36 -11.81 -24.17
C GLN A 416 -1.86 -12.09 -22.73
N ALA A 417 -3.18 -12.27 -22.60
CA ALA A 417 -3.69 -12.95 -21.41
C ALA A 417 -3.13 -14.39 -21.40
N PRO A 418 -2.82 -14.97 -20.24
CA PRO A 418 -2.42 -16.37 -20.16
C PRO A 418 -3.51 -17.21 -20.82
N VAL A 419 -3.12 -18.10 -21.74
CA VAL A 419 -3.99 -19.14 -22.26
C VAL A 419 -4.24 -20.05 -21.06
N GLU A 420 -5.46 -20.03 -20.52
CA GLU A 420 -5.84 -21.01 -19.50
C GLU A 420 -5.49 -22.42 -19.97
N PRO A 421 -4.91 -23.27 -19.11
CA PRO A 421 -4.53 -24.62 -19.45
C PRO A 421 -5.73 -25.54 -19.73
#